data_e2c21671375896635235e376c9fe8867
#
_entry.id   e2c21671375896635235e376c9fe8867
#
_cell.length_a   1.000
_cell.length_b   1.000
_cell.length_c   1.000
_cell.angle_alpha   90.00
_cell.angle_beta   90.00
_cell.angle_gamma   90.00
#
_symmetry.space_group_name_H-M   'P 1'
#
loop_
_entity.id
_entity.type
_entity.pdbx_description
1 polymer ?
#
loop_
_entity_poly.entity_id
_entity_poly.type
_entity_poly.pdbx_seq_one_letter_code
_entity_poly.pdbx_strand_id
1 'polypeptide(L)'
;PFNMNTFSKMWNIRTPQEAKEIIEKQRKETGITDPQNLEEQALFLGGRDIYEKLIKGYTEKQWGRKCTELPAFIIKRLPFRFVYDNNYFNDRYQGIPVGGYTAIVEKMLEGTEVRAGIDFFEFRKENPEIAEKIIFTGMIDEYFGYQLGALEYRSVRFETEVLDCENYQGNAVVNYTEREVPYTRIIEHKHFEFGKQEKTVISREYSSEWSVGMEPYYPVNDEKNNTLFEEYKKLAEKEENVIFGGRLGDYKYYDMDKVVAAALDRLEEFN
;
A
#
# COMPACT_ATOMS: atom_id res chain seq x y z
N PRO A 1 -14.76 6.34 3.78
CA PRO A 1 -14.92 5.09 4.56
C PRO A 1 -16.19 4.34 4.15
N PHE A 2 -16.20 3.00 4.30
CA PHE A 2 -17.35 2.15 4.00
C PHE A 2 -18.22 2.02 5.25
N ASN A 3 -18.91 3.08 5.63
CA ASN A 3 -19.66 3.16 6.87
C ASN A 3 -20.98 3.92 6.71
N MET A 4 -21.75 4.08 7.78
CA MET A 4 -23.05 4.75 7.75
C MET A 4 -22.98 6.23 7.33
N ASN A 5 -21.85 6.94 7.54
CA ASN A 5 -21.70 8.31 7.02
C ASN A 5 -21.76 8.34 5.49
N THR A 6 -21.08 7.38 4.83
CA THR A 6 -21.10 7.22 3.38
C THR A 6 -22.42 6.67 2.87
N PHE A 7 -22.91 5.59 3.47
CA PHE A 7 -24.14 4.92 3.03
C PHE A 7 -25.36 5.82 3.13
N SER A 8 -25.48 6.57 4.22
CA SER A 8 -26.58 7.52 4.42
C SER A 8 -26.61 8.60 3.34
N LYS A 9 -25.46 9.13 2.95
CA LYS A 9 -25.35 10.14 1.87
C LYS A 9 -25.60 9.53 0.50
N MET A 10 -25.02 8.35 0.24
CA MET A 10 -25.06 7.71 -1.08
C MET A 10 -26.48 7.25 -1.47
N TRP A 11 -27.23 6.73 -0.49
CA TRP A 11 -28.56 6.16 -0.72
C TRP A 11 -29.71 6.96 -0.08
N ASN A 12 -29.41 8.08 0.60
CA ASN A 12 -30.39 8.88 1.33
C ASN A 12 -31.18 8.07 2.36
N ILE A 13 -30.49 7.20 3.09
CA ILE A 13 -31.03 6.32 4.12
C ILE A 13 -30.66 6.81 5.53
N ARG A 14 -31.32 6.28 6.56
CA ARG A 14 -31.12 6.69 7.95
C ARG A 14 -30.70 5.56 8.88
N THR A 15 -30.94 4.32 8.50
CA THR A 15 -30.74 3.18 9.38
C THR A 15 -29.74 2.17 8.82
N PRO A 16 -29.01 1.45 9.68
CA PRO A 16 -28.14 0.34 9.28
C PRO A 16 -28.90 -0.78 8.54
N GLN A 17 -30.16 -0.98 8.89
CA GLN A 17 -30.99 -2.01 8.27
C GLN A 17 -31.25 -1.71 6.79
N GLU A 18 -31.60 -0.46 6.45
CA GLU A 18 -31.77 -0.02 5.05
C GLU A 18 -30.49 -0.22 4.24
N ALA A 19 -29.31 0.10 4.83
CA ALA A 19 -28.02 -0.11 4.16
C ALA A 19 -27.76 -1.59 3.88
N LYS A 20 -28.01 -2.48 4.85
CA LYS A 20 -27.86 -3.92 4.68
C LYS A 20 -28.79 -4.47 3.60
N GLU A 21 -30.02 -4.03 3.56
CA GLU A 21 -31.01 -4.48 2.57
C GLU A 21 -30.60 -4.07 1.15
N ILE A 22 -30.11 -2.84 0.94
CA ILE A 22 -29.60 -2.38 -0.36
C ILE A 22 -28.40 -3.22 -0.80
N ILE A 23 -27.41 -3.38 0.09
CA ILE A 23 -26.22 -4.17 -0.22
C ILE A 23 -26.60 -5.62 -0.55
N GLU A 24 -27.43 -6.25 0.28
CA GLU A 24 -27.84 -7.64 0.10
C GLU A 24 -28.64 -7.84 -1.19
N LYS A 25 -29.52 -6.89 -1.54
CA LYS A 25 -30.24 -6.91 -2.82
C LYS A 25 -29.26 -6.86 -3.99
N GLN A 26 -28.34 -5.89 -4.01
CA GLN A 26 -27.38 -5.75 -5.08
C GLN A 26 -26.42 -6.95 -5.18
N ARG A 27 -26.01 -7.52 -4.05
CA ARG A 27 -25.19 -8.75 -4.02
C ARG A 27 -25.91 -9.92 -4.66
N LYS A 28 -27.19 -10.14 -4.33
CA LYS A 28 -28.01 -11.20 -4.93
C LYS A 28 -28.19 -11.03 -6.43
N GLU A 29 -28.34 -9.80 -6.89
CA GLU A 29 -28.47 -9.49 -8.32
C GLU A 29 -27.21 -9.86 -9.12
N THR A 30 -26.03 -9.90 -8.51
CA THR A 30 -24.79 -10.31 -9.19
C THR A 30 -24.68 -11.80 -9.40
N GLY A 31 -25.29 -12.61 -8.54
CA GLY A 31 -25.18 -14.07 -8.56
C GLY A 31 -23.79 -14.62 -8.21
N ILE A 32 -22.85 -13.77 -7.78
CA ILE A 32 -21.47 -14.15 -7.45
C ILE A 32 -21.43 -14.87 -6.11
N THR A 33 -20.88 -16.09 -6.10
CA THR A 33 -20.69 -16.90 -4.88
C THR A 33 -19.24 -17.17 -4.55
N ASP A 34 -18.35 -17.17 -5.55
CA ASP A 34 -16.92 -17.41 -5.41
C ASP A 34 -16.14 -16.41 -6.28
N PRO A 35 -15.79 -15.23 -5.72
CA PRO A 35 -15.14 -14.17 -6.47
C PRO A 35 -13.73 -14.55 -6.95
N GLN A 36 -13.46 -14.43 -8.24
CA GLN A 36 -12.19 -14.79 -8.87
C GLN A 36 -11.23 -13.58 -9.05
N ASN A 37 -11.75 -12.37 -9.05
CA ASN A 37 -11.00 -11.14 -9.27
C ASN A 37 -11.50 -10.00 -8.36
N LEU A 38 -10.85 -8.86 -8.41
CA LEU A 38 -11.16 -7.71 -7.56
C LEU A 38 -12.58 -7.16 -7.83
N GLU A 39 -13.01 -7.08 -9.09
CA GLU A 39 -14.37 -6.63 -9.42
C GLU A 39 -15.41 -7.53 -8.77
N GLU A 40 -15.29 -8.83 -8.97
CA GLU A 40 -16.22 -9.80 -8.38
C GLU A 40 -16.19 -9.76 -6.85
N GLN A 41 -15.00 -9.60 -6.25
CA GLN A 41 -14.86 -9.46 -4.80
C GLN A 41 -15.54 -8.18 -4.28
N ALA A 42 -15.42 -7.06 -5.00
CA ALA A 42 -16.07 -5.80 -4.62
C ALA A 42 -17.60 -5.91 -4.71
N LEU A 43 -18.11 -6.49 -5.79
CA LEU A 43 -19.52 -6.74 -5.99
C LEU A 43 -20.08 -7.70 -4.94
N PHE A 44 -19.32 -8.75 -4.60
CA PHE A 44 -19.67 -9.71 -3.55
C PHE A 44 -19.72 -9.09 -2.16
N LEU A 45 -18.83 -8.16 -1.83
CA LEU A 45 -18.77 -7.48 -0.53
C LEU A 45 -19.81 -6.37 -0.39
N GLY A 46 -19.90 -5.47 -1.36
CA GLY A 46 -20.62 -4.20 -1.23
C GLY A 46 -21.72 -3.94 -2.24
N GLY A 47 -21.83 -4.77 -3.28
CA GLY A 47 -22.76 -4.54 -4.38
C GLY A 47 -22.27 -3.50 -5.39
N ARG A 48 -23.10 -3.26 -6.41
CA ARG A 48 -22.75 -2.46 -7.60
C ARG A 48 -22.45 -1.00 -7.27
N ASP A 49 -23.27 -0.36 -6.46
CA ASP A 49 -23.12 1.08 -6.19
C ASP A 49 -21.80 1.40 -5.49
N ILE A 50 -21.42 0.57 -4.51
CA ILE A 50 -20.15 0.72 -3.78
C ILE A 50 -18.98 0.44 -4.73
N TYR A 51 -19.06 -0.59 -5.54
CA TYR A 51 -18.03 -0.91 -6.53
C TYR A 51 -17.82 0.25 -7.50
N GLU A 52 -18.87 0.69 -8.19
CA GLU A 52 -18.77 1.70 -9.26
C GLU A 52 -18.36 3.08 -8.72
N LYS A 53 -18.89 3.48 -7.54
CA LYS A 53 -18.66 4.84 -7.01
C LYS A 53 -17.40 4.97 -6.16
N LEU A 54 -17.01 3.93 -5.42
CA LEU A 54 -15.98 4.07 -4.39
C LEU A 54 -14.73 3.22 -4.63
N ILE A 55 -14.81 2.16 -5.46
CA ILE A 55 -13.71 1.21 -5.62
C ILE A 55 -13.10 1.28 -7.00
N LYS A 56 -13.90 1.12 -8.04
CA LYS A 56 -13.44 0.92 -9.42
C LYS A 56 -12.48 2.00 -9.89
N GLY A 57 -12.91 3.25 -9.94
CA GLY A 57 -12.12 4.34 -10.50
C GLY A 57 -10.82 4.58 -9.72
N TYR A 58 -10.88 4.52 -8.39
CA TYR A 58 -9.70 4.62 -7.54
C TYR A 58 -8.71 3.48 -7.79
N THR A 59 -9.19 2.25 -7.77
CA THR A 59 -8.37 1.05 -7.92
C THR A 59 -7.71 0.96 -9.30
N GLU A 60 -8.48 1.23 -10.37
CA GLU A 60 -7.93 1.23 -11.73
C GLU A 60 -6.87 2.30 -11.94
N LYS A 61 -6.99 3.48 -11.31
CA LYS A 61 -5.93 4.50 -11.30
C LYS A 61 -4.69 4.04 -10.54
N GLN A 62 -4.89 3.49 -9.34
CA GLN A 62 -3.78 3.05 -8.49
C GLN A 62 -2.97 1.94 -9.14
N TRP A 63 -3.64 0.96 -9.74
CA TRP A 63 -3.00 -0.22 -10.29
C TRP A 63 -2.69 -0.13 -11.78
N GLY A 64 -3.27 0.84 -12.52
CA GLY A 64 -3.12 0.98 -13.97
C GLY A 64 -3.73 -0.18 -14.76
N ARG A 65 -4.60 -0.99 -14.13
CA ARG A 65 -5.22 -2.20 -14.68
C ARG A 65 -6.70 -2.22 -14.35
N LYS A 66 -7.47 -2.95 -15.14
CA LYS A 66 -8.89 -3.16 -14.86
C LYS A 66 -9.08 -4.00 -13.60
N CYS A 67 -10.15 -3.73 -12.85
CA CYS A 67 -10.48 -4.51 -11.66
C CYS A 67 -10.66 -6.02 -11.94
N THR A 68 -11.05 -6.38 -13.17
CA THR A 68 -11.17 -7.78 -13.62
C THR A 68 -9.82 -8.49 -13.78
N GLU A 69 -8.72 -7.75 -13.88
CA GLU A 69 -7.35 -8.27 -14.04
C GLU A 69 -6.59 -8.31 -12.70
N LEU A 70 -7.18 -7.77 -11.65
CA LEU A 70 -6.56 -7.67 -10.33
C LEU A 70 -7.02 -8.78 -9.39
N PRO A 71 -6.13 -9.29 -8.52
CA PRO A 71 -6.49 -10.33 -7.56
C PRO A 71 -7.54 -9.89 -6.53
N ALA A 72 -8.45 -10.78 -6.20
CA ALA A 72 -9.53 -10.53 -5.22
C ALA A 72 -9.03 -10.14 -3.83
N PHE A 73 -7.84 -10.63 -3.41
CA PHE A 73 -7.31 -10.40 -2.06
C PHE A 73 -7.03 -8.92 -1.75
N ILE A 74 -6.78 -8.07 -2.76
CA ILE A 74 -6.44 -6.64 -2.59
C ILE A 74 -7.48 -5.91 -1.75
N ILE A 75 -8.77 -6.25 -1.91
CA ILE A 75 -9.86 -5.58 -1.19
C ILE A 75 -10.54 -6.44 -0.12
N LYS A 76 -10.09 -7.67 0.13
CA LYS A 76 -10.67 -8.53 1.17
C LYS A 76 -10.70 -7.88 2.56
N ARG A 77 -9.78 -6.99 2.84
CA ARG A 77 -9.62 -6.30 4.13
C ARG A 77 -10.49 -5.06 4.31
N LEU A 78 -11.24 -4.62 3.28
CA LEU A 78 -12.05 -3.41 3.39
C LEU A 78 -13.13 -3.56 4.47
N PRO A 79 -13.13 -2.70 5.50
CA PRO A 79 -14.08 -2.82 6.60
C PRO A 79 -15.42 -2.18 6.23
N PHE A 80 -16.45 -2.98 6.06
CA PHE A 80 -17.82 -2.51 5.96
C PHE A 80 -18.42 -2.37 7.36
N ARG A 81 -18.77 -1.13 7.76
CA ARG A 81 -19.29 -0.84 9.09
C ARG A 81 -20.71 -0.26 9.01
N PHE A 82 -21.63 -0.91 9.69
CA PHE A 82 -23.02 -0.42 9.81
C PHE A 82 -23.21 0.47 11.05
N VAL A 83 -22.19 1.28 11.32
CA VAL A 83 -22.12 2.28 12.38
C VAL A 83 -21.45 3.55 11.85
N TYR A 84 -21.54 4.66 12.58
CA TYR A 84 -20.91 5.95 12.22
C TYR A 84 -19.45 6.02 12.72
N ASP A 85 -18.66 4.99 12.41
CA ASP A 85 -17.25 4.91 12.76
C ASP A 85 -16.37 5.18 11.53
N ASN A 86 -15.57 6.24 11.57
CA ASN A 86 -14.69 6.65 10.48
C ASN A 86 -13.29 6.03 10.53
N ASN A 87 -12.98 5.20 11.52
CA ASN A 87 -11.70 4.48 11.54
C ASN A 87 -11.60 3.57 10.31
N TYR A 88 -10.47 3.61 9.65
CA TYR A 88 -10.23 2.75 8.50
C TYR A 88 -9.86 1.33 8.94
N PHE A 89 -9.01 1.20 9.96
CA PHE A 89 -8.57 -0.09 10.51
C PHE A 89 -9.42 -0.54 11.71
N ASN A 90 -9.38 -1.83 12.01
CA ASN A 90 -9.99 -2.42 13.20
C ASN A 90 -8.99 -2.63 14.34
N ASP A 91 -7.74 -2.22 14.15
CA ASP A 91 -6.66 -2.43 15.10
C ASP A 91 -6.89 -1.65 16.38
N ARG A 92 -6.55 -2.29 17.51
CA ARG A 92 -6.71 -1.70 18.85
C ARG A 92 -5.83 -0.46 19.03
N TYR A 93 -4.64 -0.47 18.44
CA TYR A 93 -3.68 0.62 18.51
C TYR A 93 -3.48 1.20 17.12
N GLN A 94 -3.77 2.47 16.97
CA GLN A 94 -3.65 3.20 15.72
C GLN A 94 -3.09 4.58 16.03
N GLY A 95 -2.14 5.07 15.25
CA GLY A 95 -1.57 6.39 15.43
C GLY A 95 -0.44 6.69 14.46
N ILE A 96 -0.03 7.93 14.46
CA ILE A 96 1.18 8.42 13.82
C ILE A 96 2.10 8.88 14.94
N PRO A 97 3.40 8.55 14.89
CA PRO A 97 4.34 8.99 15.92
C PRO A 97 4.41 10.53 15.99
N VAL A 98 4.42 11.08 17.19
CA VAL A 98 4.65 12.50 17.40
C VAL A 98 6.04 12.87 16.89
N GLY A 99 6.14 13.87 16.01
CA GLY A 99 7.38 14.24 15.35
C GLY A 99 7.76 13.38 14.14
N GLY A 100 6.87 12.47 13.70
CA GLY A 100 7.05 11.65 12.49
C GLY A 100 7.80 10.34 12.71
N TYR A 101 8.03 9.61 11.63
CA TYR A 101 8.61 8.26 11.68
C TYR A 101 10.13 8.23 11.82
N THR A 102 10.83 9.28 11.42
CA THR A 102 12.30 9.34 11.43
C THR A 102 12.85 9.08 12.83
N ALA A 103 12.27 9.69 13.86
CA ALA A 103 12.71 9.51 15.26
C ALA A 103 12.62 8.07 15.75
N ILE A 104 11.64 7.29 15.26
CA ILE A 104 11.52 5.85 15.59
C ILE A 104 12.67 5.08 14.95
N VAL A 105 12.96 5.35 13.67
CA VAL A 105 14.03 4.68 12.93
C VAL A 105 15.40 5.02 13.56
N GLU A 106 15.65 6.30 13.88
CA GLU A 106 16.86 6.73 14.57
C GLU A 106 17.06 5.99 15.89
N LYS A 107 15.97 5.85 16.67
CA LYS A 107 16.03 5.14 17.94
C LYS A 107 16.27 3.64 17.78
N MET A 108 15.71 3.01 16.75
CA MET A 108 15.98 1.59 16.45
C MET A 108 17.42 1.35 15.99
N LEU A 109 18.05 2.34 15.36
CA LEU A 109 19.42 2.29 14.87
C LEU A 109 20.46 2.82 15.87
N GLU A 110 20.04 3.19 17.08
CA GLU A 110 20.94 3.69 18.11
C GLU A 110 22.07 2.66 18.41
N GLY A 111 23.32 3.12 18.33
CA GLY A 111 24.49 2.27 18.47
C GLY A 111 24.90 1.47 17.23
N THR A 112 24.15 1.60 16.13
CA THR A 112 24.46 0.97 14.83
C THR A 112 25.06 1.99 13.88
N GLU A 113 26.13 1.63 13.17
CA GLU A 113 26.69 2.50 12.11
C GLU A 113 25.70 2.63 10.96
N VAL A 114 25.37 3.87 10.57
CA VAL A 114 24.46 4.17 9.45
C VAL A 114 25.23 4.95 8.38
N ARG A 115 25.18 4.46 7.15
CA ARG A 115 25.76 5.12 5.98
C ARG A 115 24.65 5.42 4.98
N ALA A 116 24.19 6.67 4.91
CA ALA A 116 23.20 7.12 3.96
C ALA A 116 23.84 7.56 2.63
N GLY A 117 23.06 7.51 1.54
CA GLY A 117 23.51 7.90 0.21
C GLY A 117 24.57 6.97 -0.41
N ILE A 118 24.62 5.72 0.07
CA ILE A 118 25.52 4.68 -0.44
C ILE A 118 24.74 3.71 -1.30
N ASP A 119 25.21 3.48 -2.53
CA ASP A 119 24.70 2.39 -3.35
C ASP A 119 25.23 1.05 -2.82
N PHE A 120 24.35 0.11 -2.57
CA PHE A 120 24.71 -1.18 -1.98
C PHE A 120 25.62 -2.02 -2.91
N PHE A 121 25.32 -2.04 -4.20
CA PHE A 121 26.05 -2.90 -5.14
C PHE A 121 27.47 -2.39 -5.38
N GLU A 122 27.64 -1.08 -5.55
CA GLU A 122 28.96 -0.46 -5.67
C GLU A 122 29.77 -0.63 -4.37
N PHE A 123 29.13 -0.38 -3.22
CA PHE A 123 29.79 -0.55 -1.93
C PHE A 123 30.22 -1.99 -1.66
N ARG A 124 29.36 -2.99 -1.95
CA ARG A 124 29.66 -4.40 -1.78
C ARG A 124 30.80 -4.86 -2.70
N LYS A 125 30.84 -4.36 -3.93
CA LYS A 125 31.90 -4.65 -4.90
C LYS A 125 33.27 -4.21 -4.41
N GLU A 126 33.34 -3.05 -3.75
CA GLU A 126 34.56 -2.52 -3.15
C GLU A 126 34.91 -3.18 -1.81
N ASN A 127 33.92 -3.73 -1.11
CA ASN A 127 34.03 -4.30 0.22
C ASN A 127 33.38 -5.69 0.32
N PRO A 128 33.85 -6.71 -0.41
CA PRO A 128 33.18 -8.00 -0.53
C PRO A 128 33.06 -8.78 0.78
N GLU A 129 33.94 -8.52 1.75
CA GLU A 129 34.00 -9.20 3.06
C GLU A 129 33.54 -8.29 4.21
N ILE A 130 32.69 -7.29 3.94
CA ILE A 130 32.27 -6.29 4.93
C ILE A 130 31.51 -6.90 6.12
N ALA A 131 30.82 -8.00 5.93
CA ALA A 131 30.02 -8.67 6.95
C ALA A 131 29.94 -10.18 6.70
N GLU A 132 29.84 -10.97 7.78
CA GLU A 132 29.59 -12.40 7.71
C GLU A 132 28.21 -12.73 7.15
N LYS A 133 27.21 -11.89 7.44
CA LYS A 133 25.84 -12.00 6.92
C LYS A 133 25.31 -10.64 6.47
N ILE A 134 24.54 -10.65 5.43
CA ILE A 134 23.91 -9.48 4.83
C ILE A 134 22.40 -9.67 4.87
N ILE A 135 21.67 -8.71 5.39
CA ILE A 135 20.21 -8.63 5.24
C ILE A 135 19.92 -7.65 4.12
N PHE A 136 19.49 -8.17 2.97
CA PHE A 136 19.17 -7.37 1.80
C PHE A 136 17.67 -7.11 1.73
N THR A 137 17.27 -5.83 1.75
CA THR A 137 15.85 -5.41 1.72
C THR A 137 15.46 -4.69 0.44
N GLY A 138 16.37 -4.61 -0.53
CA GLY A 138 16.12 -4.10 -1.88
C GLY A 138 15.35 -5.09 -2.76
N MET A 139 15.21 -4.75 -4.03
CA MET A 139 14.54 -5.60 -5.01
C MET A 139 15.34 -6.89 -5.25
N ILE A 140 14.70 -8.04 -5.07
CA ILE A 140 15.36 -9.34 -5.24
C ILE A 140 15.83 -9.57 -6.67
N ASP A 141 15.08 -9.14 -7.67
CA ASP A 141 15.45 -9.26 -9.09
C ASP A 141 16.64 -8.37 -9.46
N GLU A 142 16.75 -7.17 -8.89
CA GLU A 142 17.91 -6.29 -9.03
C GLU A 142 19.16 -6.93 -8.42
N TYR A 143 19.05 -7.56 -7.24
CA TYR A 143 20.18 -8.27 -6.63
C TYR A 143 20.79 -9.31 -7.56
N PHE A 144 19.97 -10.01 -8.32
CA PHE A 144 20.40 -10.98 -9.32
C PHE A 144 20.59 -10.41 -10.74
N GLY A 145 20.71 -9.07 -10.87
CA GLY A 145 20.95 -8.38 -12.14
C GLY A 145 19.87 -8.65 -13.19
N TYR A 146 18.62 -8.86 -12.75
CA TYR A 146 17.45 -9.13 -13.61
C TYR A 146 17.61 -10.32 -14.55
N GLN A 147 18.46 -11.31 -14.20
CA GLN A 147 18.82 -12.44 -15.10
C GLN A 147 17.63 -13.33 -15.50
N LEU A 148 16.54 -13.34 -14.75
CA LEU A 148 15.30 -14.04 -15.08
C LEU A 148 14.21 -13.11 -15.64
N GLY A 149 14.52 -11.82 -15.78
CA GLY A 149 13.59 -10.75 -16.12
C GLY A 149 13.20 -9.89 -14.92
N ALA A 150 12.69 -8.69 -15.18
CA ALA A 150 12.28 -7.78 -14.12
C ALA A 150 10.89 -8.15 -13.54
N LEU A 151 10.77 -8.09 -12.23
CA LEU A 151 9.48 -8.10 -11.53
C LEU A 151 8.77 -6.77 -11.76
N GLU A 152 7.45 -6.78 -11.74
CA GLU A 152 6.66 -5.58 -11.96
C GLU A 152 6.28 -4.91 -10.63
N TYR A 153 6.39 -3.60 -10.62
CA TYR A 153 6.01 -2.76 -9.48
C TYR A 153 5.11 -1.62 -9.95
N ARG A 154 4.46 -0.98 -9.00
CA ARG A 154 3.84 0.34 -9.20
C ARG A 154 4.74 1.39 -8.57
N SER A 155 4.77 2.56 -9.20
CA SER A 155 5.44 3.76 -8.69
C SER A 155 4.42 4.85 -8.41
N VAL A 156 4.81 5.84 -7.60
CA VAL A 156 4.00 7.03 -7.36
C VAL A 156 4.83 8.29 -7.57
N ARG A 157 4.18 9.32 -8.06
CA ARG A 157 4.73 10.66 -8.24
C ARG A 157 3.89 11.66 -7.46
N PHE A 158 4.54 12.61 -6.83
CA PHE A 158 3.89 13.67 -6.07
C PHE A 158 4.08 15.02 -6.73
N GLU A 159 3.01 15.80 -6.78
CA GLU A 159 3.04 17.23 -7.11
C GLU A 159 2.69 17.99 -5.84
N THR A 160 3.68 18.68 -5.29
CA THR A 160 3.54 19.40 -4.01
C THR A 160 3.41 20.90 -4.28
N GLU A 161 2.45 21.53 -3.59
CA GLU A 161 2.10 22.93 -3.73
C GLU A 161 1.88 23.57 -2.37
N VAL A 162 2.37 24.80 -2.20
CA VAL A 162 2.08 25.65 -1.03
C VAL A 162 0.91 26.56 -1.37
N LEU A 163 -0.17 26.44 -0.61
CA LEU A 163 -1.39 27.25 -0.80
C LEU A 163 -1.49 28.36 0.24
N ASP A 164 -1.97 29.53 -0.21
CA ASP A 164 -2.22 30.68 0.64
C ASP A 164 -3.64 30.60 1.27
N CYS A 165 -3.87 29.53 2.00
CA CYS A 165 -5.07 29.30 2.78
C CYS A 165 -4.75 28.46 4.01
N GLU A 166 -5.51 28.65 5.08
CA GLU A 166 -5.31 27.94 6.35
C GLU A 166 -5.68 26.45 6.26
N ASN A 167 -6.71 26.14 5.48
CA ASN A 167 -7.27 24.78 5.39
C ASN A 167 -7.84 24.55 4.00
N TYR A 168 -7.32 23.55 3.30
CA TYR A 168 -7.73 23.23 1.92
C TYR A 168 -8.86 22.20 1.87
N GLN A 169 -8.71 21.09 2.59
CA GLN A 169 -9.65 19.97 2.51
C GLN A 169 -10.20 19.49 3.88
N GLY A 170 -9.68 20.02 4.99
CA GLY A 170 -10.17 19.71 6.34
C GLY A 170 -9.80 18.32 6.86
N ASN A 171 -8.91 17.61 6.17
CA ASN A 171 -8.46 16.27 6.54
C ASN A 171 -7.06 16.01 5.97
N ALA A 172 -6.30 15.14 6.63
CA ALA A 172 -4.95 14.81 6.20
C ALA A 172 -4.91 14.14 4.81
N VAL A 173 -5.84 13.24 4.52
CA VAL A 173 -5.88 12.50 3.25
C VAL A 173 -7.31 12.41 2.72
N VAL A 174 -7.50 12.80 1.47
CA VAL A 174 -8.76 12.62 0.73
C VAL A 174 -8.47 11.83 -0.55
N ASN A 175 -9.11 10.66 -0.69
CA ASN A 175 -9.03 9.84 -1.90
C ASN A 175 -10.08 10.30 -2.92
N TYR A 176 -9.68 10.38 -4.18
CA TYR A 176 -10.52 10.73 -5.31
C TYR A 176 -10.89 9.46 -6.07
N THR A 177 -12.16 9.08 -6.02
CA THR A 177 -12.64 7.83 -6.60
C THR A 177 -13.05 7.95 -8.06
N GLU A 178 -13.29 9.17 -8.53
CA GLU A 178 -13.65 9.45 -9.91
C GLU A 178 -12.49 9.16 -10.86
N ARG A 179 -12.78 8.51 -11.98
CA ARG A 179 -11.78 8.14 -12.99
C ARG A 179 -11.19 9.34 -13.72
N GLU A 180 -12.01 10.38 -13.89
CA GLU A 180 -11.66 11.62 -14.60
C GLU A 180 -10.67 12.48 -13.81
N VAL A 181 -10.58 12.32 -12.50
CA VAL A 181 -9.57 12.96 -11.65
C VAL A 181 -8.27 12.19 -11.78
N PRO A 182 -7.16 12.81 -12.28
CA PRO A 182 -5.98 12.07 -12.68
C PRO A 182 -5.10 11.58 -11.49
N TYR A 183 -5.27 12.15 -10.30
CA TYR A 183 -4.56 11.74 -9.08
C TYR A 183 -5.42 10.80 -8.23
N THR A 184 -4.78 9.98 -7.43
CA THR A 184 -5.44 9.03 -6.53
C THR A 184 -5.89 9.68 -5.24
N ARG A 185 -5.11 10.64 -4.73
CA ARG A 185 -5.40 11.36 -3.48
C ARG A 185 -4.74 12.73 -3.42
N ILE A 186 -5.26 13.55 -2.51
CA ILE A 186 -4.58 14.73 -2.02
C ILE A 186 -4.23 14.53 -0.55
N ILE A 187 -2.98 14.85 -0.21
CA ILE A 187 -2.47 14.86 1.16
C ILE A 187 -2.33 16.32 1.56
N GLU A 188 -2.98 16.73 2.65
CA GLU A 188 -2.77 18.03 3.30
C GLU A 188 -1.96 17.82 4.58
N HIS A 189 -0.67 18.10 4.51
CA HIS A 189 0.33 17.62 5.46
C HIS A 189 0.14 18.12 6.89
N LYS A 190 -0.32 19.36 7.08
CA LYS A 190 -0.48 19.94 8.42
C LYS A 190 -1.43 19.15 9.34
N HIS A 191 -2.41 18.46 8.78
CA HIS A 191 -3.40 17.74 9.59
C HIS A 191 -2.83 16.50 10.27
N PHE A 192 -1.69 15.96 9.85
CA PHE A 192 -1.04 14.84 10.55
C PHE A 192 -0.55 15.22 11.94
N GLU A 193 -0.18 16.49 12.14
CA GLU A 193 0.33 17.01 13.42
C GLU A 193 -0.53 18.15 13.98
N PHE A 194 -1.78 18.27 13.53
CA PHE A 194 -2.73 19.30 13.97
C PHE A 194 -2.17 20.74 13.83
N GLY A 195 -1.39 20.97 12.77
CA GLY A 195 -0.75 22.24 12.47
C GLY A 195 -1.76 23.38 12.26
N LYS A 196 -1.39 24.58 12.73
CA LYS A 196 -2.24 25.80 12.70
C LYS A 196 -1.62 26.92 11.88
N GLN A 197 -0.75 26.60 10.94
CA GLN A 197 -0.09 27.57 10.07
C GLN A 197 -1.13 28.26 9.18
N GLU A 198 -0.91 29.52 8.85
CA GLU A 198 -1.79 30.33 7.97
C GLU A 198 -1.80 29.77 6.54
N LYS A 199 -0.69 29.17 6.08
CA LYS A 199 -0.57 28.51 4.79
C LYS A 199 -0.61 27.00 4.95
N THR A 200 -1.01 26.30 3.91
CA THR A 200 -1.00 24.84 3.90
C THR A 200 -0.19 24.28 2.74
N VAL A 201 0.33 23.07 2.93
CA VAL A 201 1.02 22.31 1.88
C VAL A 201 0.16 21.13 1.52
N ILE A 202 -0.10 20.97 0.23
CA ILE A 202 -0.78 19.80 -0.31
C ILE A 202 0.14 19.04 -1.27
N SER A 203 -0.03 17.72 -1.32
CA SER A 203 0.60 16.87 -2.34
C SER A 203 -0.48 16.07 -3.07
N ARG A 204 -0.52 16.17 -4.41
CA ARG A 204 -1.32 15.31 -5.26
C ARG A 204 -0.52 14.07 -5.62
N GLU A 205 -1.06 12.89 -5.34
CA GLU A 205 -0.42 11.60 -5.62
C GLU A 205 -0.90 11.04 -6.95
N TYR A 206 0.03 10.72 -7.84
CA TYR A 206 -0.24 10.08 -9.13
C TYR A 206 0.43 8.70 -9.14
N SER A 207 -0.34 7.68 -9.42
CA SER A 207 0.20 6.33 -9.65
C SER A 207 0.70 6.18 -11.08
N SER A 208 1.80 5.47 -11.26
CA SER A 208 2.39 5.20 -12.57
C SER A 208 2.95 3.78 -12.66
N GLU A 209 3.19 3.32 -13.88
CA GLU A 209 3.99 2.12 -14.10
C GLU A 209 5.42 2.38 -13.61
N TRP A 210 6.00 1.35 -13.02
CA TRP A 210 7.41 1.36 -12.63
C TRP A 210 8.30 0.95 -13.81
N SER A 211 9.47 1.50 -13.86
CA SER A 211 10.56 1.04 -14.72
C SER A 211 11.89 1.08 -13.96
N VAL A 212 12.88 0.34 -14.40
CA VAL A 212 14.22 0.31 -13.81
C VAL A 212 14.75 1.74 -13.61
N GLY A 213 15.20 2.04 -12.39
CA GLY A 213 15.65 3.36 -11.99
C GLY A 213 14.58 4.26 -11.34
N MET A 214 13.33 3.83 -11.31
CA MET A 214 12.27 4.49 -10.54
C MET A 214 12.12 3.84 -9.16
N GLU A 215 11.55 4.58 -8.19
CA GLU A 215 11.23 4.05 -6.87
C GLU A 215 10.10 3.00 -6.96
N PRO A 216 10.30 1.75 -6.49
CA PRO A 216 9.29 0.71 -6.45
C PRO A 216 8.44 0.84 -5.18
N TYR A 217 7.19 1.27 -5.31
CA TYR A 217 6.29 1.43 -4.16
C TYR A 217 5.48 0.17 -3.83
N TYR A 218 4.94 -0.48 -4.85
CA TYR A 218 4.05 -1.64 -4.67
C TYR A 218 4.43 -2.77 -5.59
N PRO A 219 4.68 -3.99 -5.09
CA PRO A 219 4.82 -5.17 -5.93
C PRO A 219 3.49 -5.52 -6.60
N VAL A 220 3.55 -5.95 -7.86
CA VAL A 220 2.38 -6.44 -8.60
C VAL A 220 2.28 -7.94 -8.38
N ASN A 221 1.48 -8.37 -7.41
CA ASN A 221 1.35 -9.77 -7.01
C ASN A 221 0.31 -10.53 -7.87
N ASP A 222 0.47 -10.49 -9.19
CA ASP A 222 -0.27 -11.36 -10.11
C ASP A 222 0.42 -12.72 -10.29
N GLU A 223 -0.23 -13.66 -10.97
CA GLU A 223 0.26 -15.02 -11.17
C GLU A 223 1.62 -15.03 -11.90
N LYS A 224 1.79 -14.20 -12.93
CA LYS A 224 3.04 -14.07 -13.71
C LYS A 224 4.20 -13.67 -12.81
N ASN A 225 4.01 -12.59 -12.05
CA ASN A 225 5.04 -12.05 -11.18
C ASN A 225 5.33 -12.94 -9.97
N ASN A 226 4.30 -13.56 -9.41
CA ASN A 226 4.49 -14.52 -8.31
C ASN A 226 5.27 -15.74 -8.78
N THR A 227 5.02 -16.26 -9.99
CA THR A 227 5.81 -17.35 -10.59
C THR A 227 7.26 -16.95 -10.78
N LEU A 228 7.53 -15.76 -11.33
CA LEU A 228 8.88 -15.24 -11.51
C LEU A 228 9.59 -15.03 -10.16
N PHE A 229 8.86 -14.52 -9.15
CA PHE A 229 9.42 -14.36 -7.80
C PHE A 229 9.86 -15.70 -7.19
N GLU A 230 9.06 -16.78 -7.33
CA GLU A 230 9.46 -18.10 -6.83
C GLU A 230 10.74 -18.63 -7.52
N GLU A 231 10.99 -18.28 -8.78
CA GLU A 231 12.26 -18.60 -9.43
C GLU A 231 13.44 -17.80 -8.83
N TYR A 232 13.25 -16.51 -8.54
CA TYR A 232 14.26 -15.72 -7.82
C TYR A 232 14.52 -16.22 -6.41
N LYS A 233 13.48 -16.68 -5.73
CA LYS A 233 13.61 -17.27 -4.39
C LYS A 233 14.50 -18.52 -4.40
N LYS A 234 14.40 -19.37 -5.43
CA LYS A 234 15.31 -20.52 -5.61
C LYS A 234 16.77 -20.10 -5.82
N LEU A 235 17.01 -18.92 -6.39
CA LEU A 235 18.36 -18.37 -6.48
C LEU A 235 18.81 -17.84 -5.11
N ALA A 236 17.92 -17.15 -4.38
CA ALA A 236 18.19 -16.63 -3.05
C ALA A 236 18.54 -17.74 -2.03
N GLU A 237 17.91 -18.91 -2.14
CA GLU A 237 18.20 -20.08 -1.30
C GLU A 237 19.66 -20.62 -1.45
N LYS A 238 20.36 -20.23 -2.52
CA LYS A 238 21.76 -20.61 -2.75
C LYS A 238 22.77 -19.59 -2.21
N GLU A 239 22.30 -18.45 -1.76
CA GLU A 239 23.11 -17.39 -1.15
C GLU A 239 23.30 -17.69 0.33
N GLU A 240 24.40 -18.35 0.70
CA GLU A 240 24.65 -18.83 2.10
C GLU A 240 24.74 -17.68 3.11
N ASN A 241 25.19 -16.50 2.67
CA ASN A 241 25.47 -15.36 3.56
C ASN A 241 24.52 -14.17 3.36
N VAL A 242 23.47 -14.32 2.54
CA VAL A 242 22.51 -13.24 2.27
C VAL A 242 21.09 -13.67 2.61
N ILE A 243 20.41 -12.83 3.37
CA ILE A 243 19.02 -13.01 3.76
C ILE A 243 18.21 -11.94 3.08
N PHE A 244 17.26 -12.36 2.29
CA PHE A 244 16.33 -11.45 1.64
C PHE A 244 15.14 -11.18 2.56
N GLY A 245 14.72 -9.93 2.68
CA GLY A 245 13.61 -9.54 3.51
C GLY A 245 13.03 -8.18 3.17
N GLY A 246 12.02 -7.77 3.93
CA GLY A 246 11.32 -6.53 3.68
C GLY A 246 10.38 -6.59 2.48
N ARG A 247 9.72 -5.48 2.18
CA ARG A 247 8.69 -5.42 1.13
C ARG A 247 9.19 -5.82 -0.25
N LEU A 248 10.40 -5.39 -0.62
CA LEU A 248 10.99 -5.63 -1.94
C LEU A 248 11.69 -6.98 -2.03
N GLY A 249 12.44 -7.37 -0.98
CA GLY A 249 13.12 -8.66 -0.92
C GLY A 249 12.17 -9.85 -0.81
N ASP A 250 11.03 -9.69 -0.16
CA ASP A 250 9.95 -10.68 -0.06
C ASP A 250 8.92 -10.57 -1.20
N TYR A 251 9.03 -9.55 -2.03
CA TYR A 251 8.03 -9.22 -3.07
C TYR A 251 6.60 -9.24 -2.53
N LYS A 252 6.36 -8.63 -1.35
CA LYS A 252 5.06 -8.63 -0.67
C LYS A 252 4.58 -7.22 -0.36
N TYR A 253 3.27 -7.03 -0.46
CA TYR A 253 2.63 -5.80 -0.03
C TYR A 253 2.43 -5.83 1.49
N TYR A 254 3.44 -5.36 2.22
CA TYR A 254 3.39 -5.24 3.67
C TYR A 254 2.88 -3.86 4.11
N ASP A 255 1.99 -3.84 5.09
CA ASP A 255 1.80 -2.66 5.95
C ASP A 255 2.95 -2.59 6.96
N MET A 256 3.17 -1.46 7.63
CA MET A 256 4.35 -1.23 8.49
C MET A 256 4.46 -2.25 9.64
N ASP A 257 3.34 -2.59 10.27
CA ASP A 257 3.29 -3.61 11.33
C ASP A 257 3.68 -5.00 10.82
N LYS A 258 3.29 -5.33 9.61
CA LYS A 258 3.58 -6.64 8.99
C LYS A 258 5.04 -6.77 8.57
N VAL A 259 5.68 -5.70 8.09
CA VAL A 259 7.11 -5.76 7.77
C VAL A 259 7.96 -5.91 9.04
N VAL A 260 7.56 -5.26 10.14
CA VAL A 260 8.22 -5.42 11.44
C VAL A 260 8.03 -6.85 11.97
N ALA A 261 6.81 -7.38 11.93
CA ALA A 261 6.53 -8.76 12.32
C ALA A 261 7.37 -9.76 11.50
N ALA A 262 7.40 -9.62 10.18
CA ALA A 262 8.20 -10.49 9.32
C ALA A 262 9.72 -10.42 9.61
N ALA A 263 10.23 -9.25 10.01
CA ALA A 263 11.61 -9.11 10.44
C ALA A 263 11.88 -9.81 11.77
N LEU A 264 10.95 -9.71 12.72
CA LEU A 264 11.07 -10.39 14.02
C LEU A 264 10.98 -11.91 13.89
N ASP A 265 10.05 -12.42 13.07
CA ASP A 265 9.92 -13.86 12.81
C ASP A 265 11.22 -14.44 12.23
N ARG A 266 11.88 -13.70 11.32
CA ARG A 266 13.17 -14.13 10.76
C ARG A 266 14.31 -14.13 11.75
N LEU A 267 14.30 -13.27 12.77
CA LEU A 267 15.33 -13.28 13.80
C LEU A 267 15.29 -14.56 14.64
N GLU A 268 14.13 -15.20 14.78
CA GLU A 268 14.00 -16.49 15.48
C GLU A 268 14.69 -17.62 14.72
N GLU A 269 14.80 -17.52 13.38
CA GLU A 269 15.51 -18.49 12.54
C GLU A 269 17.06 -18.36 12.66
N PHE A 270 17.56 -17.26 13.26
CA PHE A 270 18.99 -17.00 13.45
C PHE A 270 19.56 -17.49 14.79
N ASN A 271 18.70 -17.83 15.74
CA ASN A 271 19.07 -18.34 17.06
C ASN A 271 18.97 -19.87 17.12
#